data_44717f21ef8e67c6627dd2553cd84fd5
#
_entry.id   44717f21ef8e67c6627dd2553cd84fd5
#
_cell.length_a   1.000
_cell.length_b   1.000
_cell.length_c   1.000
_cell.angle_alpha   90.00
_cell.angle_beta   90.00
_cell.angle_gamma   90.00
#
_symmetry.space_group_name_H-M   'P 1'
#
loop_
_entity.id
_entity.type
_entity.pdbx_description
1 polymer ?
#
loop_
_entity_poly.entity_id
_entity_poly.type
_entity_poly.pdbx_seq_one_letter_code
_entity_poly.pdbx_strand_id
1 'polypeptide(L)'
;MSGPDSFAPLKPLHPEALLNPGKLAKIESLETEVIKQSLVPGQRDCLKTRPDGTILDGHHRIYVLRKRGTEVDCLPREIVVKGND
;
A
#
# COMPACT_ATOMS: atom_id res chain seq x y z
N MET A 1 -9.55 22.48 1.71
CA MET A 1 -10.24 21.77 1.32
C MET A 1 -9.64 20.65 1.03
N SER A 2 -10.13 19.77 1.18
CA SER A 2 -9.58 18.70 0.91
C SER A 2 -9.34 18.66 -0.38
N GLY A 3 -8.43 18.58 -0.72
CA GLY A 3 -8.21 18.59 -1.98
C GLY A 3 -8.57 17.38 -2.64
N PRO A 4 -8.73 17.48 -3.90
CA PRO A 4 -8.94 16.30 -4.70
C PRO A 4 -7.74 15.41 -4.68
N ASP A 5 -6.67 15.87 -4.07
CA ASP A 5 -5.49 15.02 -3.98
C ASP A 5 -5.58 14.02 -2.87
N SER A 6 -6.60 14.08 -2.07
CA SER A 6 -6.71 13.17 -0.96
C SER A 6 -7.11 11.80 -1.45
N PHE A 7 -6.43 10.80 -0.97
CA PHE A 7 -6.80 9.42 -1.26
C PHE A 7 -7.58 8.88 -0.07
N ALA A 8 -8.43 7.91 -0.32
CA ALA A 8 -9.10 7.21 0.77
C ALA A 8 -8.05 6.53 1.64
N PRO A 9 -8.26 6.45 2.95
CA PRO A 9 -7.32 5.75 3.81
C PRO A 9 -7.14 4.32 3.38
N LEU A 10 -5.91 3.83 3.51
CA LEU A 10 -5.62 2.46 3.08
C LEU A 10 -6.21 1.47 4.06
N LYS A 11 -6.87 0.45 3.53
CA LYS A 11 -7.47 -0.60 4.32
C LYS A 11 -6.94 -1.94 3.86
N PRO A 12 -6.60 -2.84 4.77
CA PRO A 12 -6.16 -4.16 4.35
C PRO A 12 -7.33 -4.96 3.80
N LEU A 13 -7.06 -5.74 2.77
CA LEU A 13 -8.05 -6.66 2.24
C LEU A 13 -8.15 -7.90 3.13
N HIS A 14 -7.04 -8.24 3.78
CA HIS A 14 -6.95 -9.41 4.65
C HIS A 14 -6.45 -9.02 6.03
N PRO A 15 -6.79 -9.78 7.06
CA PRO A 15 -6.28 -9.51 8.40
C PRO A 15 -4.75 -9.61 8.44
N GLU A 16 -4.15 -8.90 9.38
CA GLU A 16 -2.70 -8.95 9.54
C GLU A 16 -2.20 -10.36 9.79
N ALA A 17 -3.02 -11.19 10.41
CA ALA A 17 -2.62 -12.56 10.70
C ALA A 17 -2.32 -13.37 9.43
N LEU A 18 -2.83 -12.92 8.29
CA LEU A 18 -2.59 -13.61 7.03
C LEU A 18 -1.33 -13.13 6.32
N LEU A 19 -0.63 -12.15 6.87
CA LEU A 19 0.59 -11.68 6.27
C LEU A 19 1.70 -12.72 6.50
N ASN A 20 2.51 -12.88 5.48
CA ASN A 20 3.58 -13.87 5.51
C ASN A 20 4.78 -13.35 6.28
N PRO A 21 5.18 -14.00 7.40
CA PRO A 21 6.30 -13.49 8.19
C PRO A 21 7.61 -13.44 7.43
N GLY A 22 7.84 -14.36 6.52
CA GLY A 22 9.06 -14.35 5.72
C GLY A 22 9.13 -13.13 4.82
N LYS A 23 8.00 -12.78 4.20
CA LYS A 23 7.96 -11.59 3.36
C LYS A 23 8.10 -10.33 4.21
N LEU A 24 7.48 -10.31 5.38
CA LEU A 24 7.61 -9.15 6.27
C LEU A 24 9.07 -8.95 6.67
N ALA A 25 9.76 -10.03 7.01
CA ALA A 25 11.15 -9.92 7.41
C ALA A 25 12.02 -9.37 6.28
N LYS A 26 11.76 -9.80 5.05
CA LYS A 26 12.51 -9.27 3.91
C LYS A 26 12.28 -7.78 3.74
N ILE A 27 11.03 -7.36 3.85
CA ILE A 27 10.71 -5.95 3.67
C ILE A 27 11.27 -5.13 4.83
N GLU A 28 11.24 -5.68 6.04
CA GLU A 28 11.77 -4.96 7.18
C GLU A 28 13.27 -4.73 7.10
N SER A 29 13.95 -5.50 6.27
CA SER A 29 15.38 -5.27 6.08
C SER A 29 15.65 -4.14 5.10
N LEU A 30 14.63 -3.61 4.44
CA LEU A 30 14.79 -2.55 3.46
C LEU A 30 14.61 -1.19 4.12
N GLU A 31 15.22 -0.18 3.51
CA GLU A 31 15.06 1.17 4.01
C GLU A 31 13.70 1.70 3.62
N THR A 32 13.17 2.61 4.41
CA THR A 32 11.85 3.19 4.18
C THR A 32 11.72 3.75 2.76
N GLU A 33 12.74 4.48 2.29
CA GLU A 33 12.67 5.08 0.95
C GLU A 33 12.63 4.03 -0.14
N VAL A 34 13.33 2.92 0.04
CA VAL A 34 13.32 1.84 -0.93
C VAL A 34 11.93 1.24 -1.01
N ILE A 35 11.29 1.03 0.13
CA ILE A 35 9.95 0.48 0.16
C ILE A 35 8.97 1.45 -0.51
N LYS A 36 9.07 2.73 -0.20
CA LYS A 36 8.18 3.73 -0.77
C LYS A 36 8.34 3.81 -2.29
N GLN A 37 9.57 3.77 -2.76
CA GLN A 37 9.83 3.83 -4.19
C GLN A 37 9.21 2.64 -4.92
N SER A 38 9.23 1.48 -4.31
CA SER A 38 8.67 0.29 -4.95
C SER A 38 7.15 0.34 -5.06
N LEU A 39 6.52 1.25 -4.32
CA LEU A 39 5.05 1.37 -4.34
C LEU A 39 4.55 2.39 -5.36
N VAL A 40 5.46 3.17 -5.95
CA VAL A 40 5.07 4.24 -6.86
C VAL A 40 4.37 3.67 -8.10
N PRO A 41 3.24 4.26 -8.52
CA PRO A 41 2.54 3.78 -9.71
C PRO A 41 3.42 3.79 -10.95
N GLY A 42 3.12 2.91 -11.87
CA GLY A 42 3.90 2.76 -13.08
C GLY A 42 4.80 1.55 -13.05
N GLN A 43 4.92 0.93 -11.89
CA GLN A 43 5.72 -0.28 -11.75
C GLN A 43 4.78 -1.46 -11.58
N ARG A 44 5.27 -2.64 -11.96
CA ARG A 44 4.48 -3.85 -11.88
C ARG A 44 3.97 -4.13 -10.46
N ASP A 45 4.84 -3.93 -9.47
CA ASP A 45 4.51 -4.25 -8.09
C ASP A 45 4.09 -3.03 -7.29
N CYS A 46 3.60 -1.99 -7.95
CA CYS A 46 3.23 -0.78 -7.25
C CYS A 46 2.03 -1.01 -6.33
N LEU A 47 1.76 -0.04 -5.50
CA LEU A 47 0.61 -0.08 -4.61
C LEU A 47 -0.67 0.00 -5.45
N LYS A 48 -1.54 -0.98 -5.29
CA LYS A 48 -2.82 -1.00 -6.01
C LYS A 48 -3.94 -1.10 -5.01
N THR A 49 -4.96 -0.29 -5.19
CA THR A 49 -6.10 -0.28 -4.29
C THR A 49 -7.40 -0.16 -5.07
N ARG A 50 -8.49 -0.42 -4.39
CA ARG A 50 -9.81 -0.08 -4.90
C ARG A 50 -10.05 1.40 -4.63
N PRO A 51 -11.08 1.98 -5.23
CA PRO A 51 -11.36 3.41 -4.99
C PRO A 51 -11.58 3.75 -3.52
N ASP A 52 -12.04 2.79 -2.72
CA ASP A 52 -12.28 3.04 -1.30
C ASP A 52 -11.03 2.87 -0.45
N GLY A 53 -9.89 2.59 -1.07
CA GLY A 53 -8.63 2.44 -0.35
C GLY A 53 -8.28 1.01 0.03
N THR A 54 -9.12 0.03 -0.31
CA THR A 54 -8.81 -1.37 0.00
C THR A 54 -7.57 -1.80 -0.79
N ILE A 55 -6.56 -2.29 -0.10
CA ILE A 55 -5.30 -2.65 -0.72
C ILE A 55 -5.43 -3.96 -1.48
N LEU A 56 -5.05 -3.95 -2.74
CA LEU A 56 -5.05 -5.16 -3.56
C LEU A 56 -3.63 -5.71 -3.72
N ASP A 57 -2.64 -4.83 -3.70
CA ASP A 57 -1.24 -5.24 -3.80
C ASP A 57 -0.43 -4.28 -2.95
N GLY A 58 0.51 -4.81 -2.19
CA GLY A 58 1.38 -4.01 -1.34
C GLY A 58 1.08 -4.13 0.14
N HIS A 59 0.27 -5.12 0.54
CA HIS A 59 -0.11 -5.28 1.95
C HIS A 59 1.09 -5.32 2.89
N HIS A 60 2.08 -6.15 2.57
CA HIS A 60 3.22 -6.33 3.46
C HIS A 60 4.02 -5.04 3.59
N ARG A 61 4.22 -4.34 2.48
CA ARG A 61 4.99 -3.10 2.49
C ARG A 61 4.27 -2.01 3.27
N ILE A 62 2.96 -1.91 3.07
CA ILE A 62 2.17 -0.92 3.80
C ILE A 62 2.19 -1.23 5.30
N TYR A 63 2.06 -2.50 5.65
CA TYR A 63 2.11 -2.89 7.06
C TYR A 63 3.42 -2.45 7.70
N VAL A 64 4.55 -2.72 7.04
CA VAL A 64 5.86 -2.36 7.57
C VAL A 64 6.00 -0.84 7.69
N LEU A 65 5.59 -0.10 6.66
CA LEU A 65 5.69 1.35 6.69
C LEU A 65 4.82 1.94 7.80
N ARG A 66 3.62 1.41 7.98
CA ARG A 66 2.72 1.90 9.01
C ARG A 66 3.31 1.64 10.39
N LYS A 67 3.92 0.48 10.57
CA LYS A 67 4.55 0.12 11.81
C LYS A 67 5.71 1.04 12.14
N ARG A 68 6.37 1.58 11.11
CA ARG A 68 7.47 2.53 11.29
C ARG A 68 7.00 3.94 11.54
N GLY A 69 5.69 4.18 11.48
CA GLY A 69 5.17 5.52 11.67
C GLY A 69 5.15 6.35 10.40
N THR A 70 5.35 5.72 9.25
CA THR A 70 5.32 6.43 7.98
C THR A 70 3.88 6.73 7.59
N GLU A 71 3.66 7.93 7.05
CA GLU A 71 2.34 8.32 6.61
C GLU A 71 2.03 7.59 5.31
N VAL A 72 1.22 6.55 5.37
CA VAL A 72 0.95 5.73 4.18
C VAL A 72 -0.30 6.16 3.42
N ASP A 73 -1.22 6.82 4.10
CA ASP A 73 -2.50 7.15 3.45
C ASP A 73 -2.36 8.20 2.35
N CYS A 74 -1.26 8.93 2.31
CA CYS A 74 -1.03 9.88 1.24
C CYS A 74 -0.07 9.37 0.17
N LEU A 75 0.32 8.12 0.22
CA LEU A 75 1.19 7.59 -0.82
C LEU A 75 0.42 7.46 -2.13
N PRO A 76 1.07 7.75 -3.25
CA PRO A 76 0.42 7.56 -4.55
C PRO A 76 0.12 6.08 -4.78
N ARG A 77 -0.92 5.81 -5.51
CA ARG A 77 -1.36 4.45 -5.73
C ARG A 77 -2.05 4.33 -7.07
N GLU A 78 -2.11 3.10 -7.57
CA GLU A 78 -2.88 2.83 -8.77
C GLU A 78 -4.27 2.40 -8.31
N ILE A 79 -5.29 3.10 -8.77
CA ILE A 79 -6.67 2.76 -8.42
C ILE A 79 -7.18 1.76 -9.44
N VAL A 80 -7.57 0.58 -8.98
CA VAL A 80 -8.10 -0.45 -9.84
C VAL A 80 -9.61 -0.44 -9.72
N VAL A 81 -10.28 -0.09 -10.82
CA VAL A 81 -11.73 -0.08 -10.84
C VAL A 81 -12.17 -1.35 -11.51
N LYS A 82 -13.07 -2.14 -10.86
CA LYS A 82 -13.52 -3.35 -11.41
C LYS A 82 -14.43 -3.04 -12.53
N GLY A 83 -14.21 -3.46 -13.62
CA GLY A 83 -14.96 -3.15 -14.76
C GLY A 83 -16.39 -3.60 -14.73
N ASN A 84 -17.04 -3.70 -14.86
CA ASN A 84 -18.01 -3.97 -14.99
C ASN A 84 -18.44 -4.35 -15.18
N ASP A 85 -18.36 -4.42 -15.15
CA ASP A 85 -18.47 -4.74 -15.05
C ASP A 85 -18.89 -4.73 -15.22
#